data_729a86a96e12d584423ed34242d8a957
#
_entry.id   729a86a96e12d584423ed34242d8a957
#
_cell.length_a   1.000
_cell.length_b   1.000
_cell.length_c   1.000
_cell.angle_alpha   90.00
_cell.angle_beta   90.00
_cell.angle_gamma   90.00
#
_symmetry.space_group_name_H-M   'P 1'
#
loop_
_entity.id
_entity.type
_entity.pdbx_description
1 polymer ?
#
loop_
_entity_poly.entity_id
_entity_poly.type
_entity_poly.pdbx_seq_one_letter_code
_entity_poly.pdbx_strand_id
1 'polypeptide(L)'
;MKQEIYMAREIETKCIHLEEEENSINHYGAISYPIYQSATYAHPGVGQSTGYDYSRLQNPTREHLEKTVASLENGIDALAFSSGMAAITLMMELFKPGDHLIVDADLYGGSIRLFNHVSEKNGIEFSSVDCHKENVAAYIRENTKAVYIET
;
A
#
# COMPACT_ATOMS: atom_id res chain seq x y z
N MET A 1 22.55 4.44 29.29
CA MET A 1 21.79 3.19 29.12
C MET A 1 20.35 3.51 29.56
N LYS A 2 19.58 4.16 28.67
CA LYS A 2 18.13 4.36 28.83
C LYS A 2 17.47 3.33 27.94
N GLN A 3 17.06 2.21 28.50
CA GLN A 3 16.03 1.36 27.89
C GLN A 3 14.73 2.14 28.02
N GLU A 4 14.38 2.90 27.00
CA GLU A 4 13.03 3.41 26.87
C GLU A 4 12.12 2.21 26.63
N ILE A 5 11.24 2.02 27.59
CA ILE A 5 10.14 1.08 27.48
C ILE A 5 9.23 1.67 26.40
N TYR A 6 9.39 1.20 25.15
CA TYR A 6 8.41 1.42 24.10
C TYR A 6 7.14 0.68 24.51
N MET A 7 6.27 1.37 25.23
CA MET A 7 4.91 0.89 25.40
C MET A 7 4.25 0.96 24.01
N ALA A 8 3.82 -0.19 23.50
CA ALA A 8 3.05 -0.24 22.26
C ALA A 8 1.88 0.76 22.39
N ARG A 9 1.83 1.75 21.49
CA ARG A 9 0.74 2.73 21.48
C ARG A 9 -0.57 2.04 21.13
N GLU A 10 -1.64 2.45 21.81
CA GLU A 10 -2.99 2.00 21.48
C GLU A 10 -3.38 2.49 20.08
N ILE A 11 -4.32 1.79 19.43
CA ILE A 11 -4.71 2.03 18.04
C ILE A 11 -5.21 3.47 17.83
N GLU A 12 -5.93 4.02 18.80
CA GLU A 12 -6.43 5.40 18.78
C GLU A 12 -5.28 6.42 18.75
N THR A 13 -4.21 6.14 19.47
CA THR A 13 -3.01 6.99 19.46
C THR A 13 -2.27 6.87 18.12
N LYS A 14 -2.16 5.66 17.57
CA LYS A 14 -1.54 5.44 16.26
C LYS A 14 -2.28 6.14 15.11
N CYS A 15 -3.60 6.27 15.20
CA CYS A 15 -4.40 7.00 14.21
C CYS A 15 -4.06 8.49 14.12
N ILE A 16 -3.52 9.07 15.20
CA ILE A 16 -3.28 10.52 15.32
C ILE A 16 -1.79 10.83 15.29
N HIS A 17 -0.98 9.97 15.93
CA HIS A 17 0.44 10.16 16.11
C HIS A 17 1.21 8.93 15.64
N LEU A 18 2.00 9.09 14.60
CA LEU A 18 3.05 8.13 14.30
C LEU A 18 4.07 8.10 15.45
N GLU A 19 4.73 6.96 15.62
CA GLU A 19 5.93 6.89 16.46
C GLU A 19 6.96 7.83 15.85
N GLU A 20 7.31 8.89 16.58
CA GLU A 20 8.30 9.84 16.11
C GLU A 20 9.66 9.12 16.00
N GLU A 21 10.20 9.04 14.83
CA GLU A 21 11.63 8.92 14.67
C GLU A 21 12.24 10.20 15.26
N GLU A 22 13.28 10.08 16.09
CA GLU A 22 13.96 11.20 16.79
C GLU A 22 14.45 12.33 15.86
N ASN A 23 14.33 12.16 14.55
CA ASN A 23 14.70 13.12 13.51
C ASN A 23 13.49 13.65 12.72
N SER A 24 12.28 13.56 13.25
CA SER A 24 11.14 14.14 12.56
C SER A 24 11.34 15.63 12.33
N ILE A 25 11.14 16.04 11.10
CA ILE A 25 11.22 17.42 10.63
C ILE A 25 10.51 18.32 11.63
N ASN A 26 11.21 19.36 12.08
CA ASN A 26 10.65 20.36 13.01
C ASN A 26 9.45 21.04 12.33
N HIS A 27 8.24 20.61 12.67
CA HIS A 27 6.99 21.20 12.21
C HIS A 27 6.56 22.41 13.05
N TYR A 28 7.53 23.14 13.62
CA TYR A 28 7.26 24.31 14.48
C TYR A 28 6.40 23.99 15.70
N GLY A 29 6.44 22.75 16.19
CA GLY A 29 5.63 22.29 17.31
C GLY A 29 4.16 22.02 16.96
N ALA A 30 3.82 21.86 15.69
CA ALA A 30 2.47 21.49 15.29
C ALA A 30 2.10 20.11 15.86
N ILE A 31 0.93 20.02 16.51
CA ILE A 31 0.44 18.77 17.09
C ILE A 31 -0.05 17.82 15.98
N SER A 32 -0.76 18.35 14.98
CA SER A 32 -1.17 17.58 13.82
C SER A 32 -0.14 17.72 12.70
N TYR A 33 0.01 16.65 11.89
CA TYR A 33 0.95 16.66 10.80
C TYR A 33 0.56 17.70 9.74
N PRO A 34 1.50 18.54 9.26
CA PRO A 34 1.22 19.58 8.28
C PRO A 34 0.84 19.03 6.91
N ILE A 35 0.01 19.79 6.18
CA ILE A 35 -0.32 19.51 4.78
C ILE A 35 0.66 20.26 3.88
N TYR A 36 1.47 19.53 3.13
CA TYR A 36 2.43 20.07 2.17
C TYR A 36 1.81 20.11 0.77
N GLN A 37 1.40 21.30 0.35
CA GLN A 37 0.81 21.54 -0.99
C GLN A 37 1.86 21.90 -2.06
N SER A 38 3.14 21.78 -1.74
CA SER A 38 4.22 22.06 -2.68
C SER A 38 4.31 20.98 -3.76
N ALA A 39 4.47 21.37 -5.02
CA ALA A 39 4.73 20.47 -6.13
C ALA A 39 6.22 20.10 -6.22
N THR A 40 7.11 21.05 -5.90
CA THR A 40 8.57 20.92 -6.02
C THR A 40 9.27 21.34 -4.73
N TYR A 41 10.45 20.84 -4.50
CA TYR A 41 11.24 21.10 -3.30
C TYR A 41 12.61 21.66 -3.65
N ALA A 42 13.12 22.58 -2.83
CA ALA A 42 14.45 23.16 -3.02
C ALA A 42 15.53 22.15 -2.61
N HIS A 43 16.59 22.12 -3.39
CA HIS A 43 17.78 21.34 -3.07
C HIS A 43 18.84 22.24 -2.40
N PRO A 44 19.55 21.75 -1.37
CA PRO A 44 20.64 22.50 -0.73
C PRO A 44 21.81 22.79 -1.67
N GLY A 45 22.01 21.97 -2.70
CA GLY A 45 23.05 22.12 -3.71
C GLY A 45 22.95 21.06 -4.81
N VAL A 46 23.80 21.17 -5.81
CA VAL A 46 23.85 20.21 -6.93
C VAL A 46 24.18 18.81 -6.39
N GLY A 47 23.38 17.82 -6.75
CA GLY A 47 23.52 16.44 -6.27
C GLY A 47 23.11 16.21 -4.81
N GLN A 48 22.49 17.20 -4.16
CA GLN A 48 21.97 17.09 -2.80
C GLN A 48 20.45 17.15 -2.82
N SER A 49 19.79 16.33 -1.99
CA SER A 49 18.34 16.33 -1.82
C SER A 49 17.98 16.37 -0.34
N THR A 50 16.81 16.93 -0.02
CA THR A 50 16.19 16.84 1.30
C THR A 50 15.41 15.52 1.51
N GLY A 51 15.40 14.64 0.50
CA GLY A 51 14.56 13.44 0.45
C GLY A 51 13.30 13.64 -0.40
N TYR A 52 12.96 14.90 -0.70
CA TYR A 52 11.78 15.23 -1.52
C TYR A 52 12.22 16.11 -2.69
N ASP A 53 11.82 15.73 -3.89
CA ASP A 53 12.14 16.42 -5.11
C ASP A 53 10.88 16.96 -5.81
N TYR A 54 9.88 16.08 -5.97
CA TYR A 54 8.66 16.37 -6.68
C TYR A 54 7.48 15.54 -6.13
N SER A 55 6.33 16.18 -5.87
CA SER A 55 5.19 15.57 -5.17
C SER A 55 4.57 14.36 -5.87
N ARG A 56 4.68 14.23 -7.19
CA ARG A 56 4.25 13.03 -7.91
C ARG A 56 5.06 11.81 -7.49
N LEU A 57 6.35 11.98 -7.19
CA LEU A 57 7.23 10.92 -6.72
C LEU A 57 7.08 10.73 -5.21
N GLN A 58 7.29 11.80 -4.45
CA GLN A 58 7.28 11.79 -2.98
C GLN A 58 6.69 13.09 -2.44
N ASN A 59 5.84 12.99 -1.42
CA ASN A 59 5.27 14.13 -0.71
C ASN A 59 5.17 13.80 0.78
N PRO A 60 5.63 14.69 1.68
CA PRO A 60 5.62 14.42 3.11
C PRO A 60 4.24 14.06 3.68
N THR A 61 3.17 14.71 3.20
CA THR A 61 1.81 14.42 3.66
C THR A 61 1.36 13.02 3.25
N ARG A 62 1.65 12.60 2.00
CA ARG A 62 1.32 11.25 1.53
C ARG A 62 2.14 10.20 2.26
N GLU A 63 3.42 10.43 2.45
CA GLU A 63 4.30 9.53 3.19
C GLU A 63 3.85 9.36 4.64
N HIS A 64 3.39 10.43 5.29
CA HIS A 64 2.85 10.35 6.64
C HIS A 64 1.60 9.46 6.69
N LEU A 65 0.69 9.58 5.72
CA LEU A 65 -0.46 8.68 5.59
C LEU A 65 -0.03 7.23 5.38
N GLU A 66 0.91 6.99 4.47
CA GLU A 66 1.44 5.65 4.17
C GLU A 66 2.04 5.00 5.42
N LYS A 67 2.89 5.71 6.15
CA LYS A 67 3.46 5.24 7.42
C LYS A 67 2.41 4.98 8.50
N THR A 68 1.38 5.81 8.57
CA THR A 68 0.27 5.62 9.52
C THR A 68 -0.47 4.33 9.23
N VAL A 69 -0.84 4.09 7.98
CA VAL A 69 -1.54 2.87 7.55
C VAL A 69 -0.64 1.64 7.79
N ALA A 70 0.63 1.70 7.41
CA ALA A 70 1.57 0.61 7.69
C ALA A 70 1.63 0.26 9.19
N SER A 71 1.70 1.28 10.06
CA SER A 71 1.70 1.08 11.53
C SER A 71 0.41 0.47 12.06
N LEU A 72 -0.75 0.86 11.51
CA LEU A 72 -2.06 0.33 11.91
C LEU A 72 -2.25 -1.13 11.48
N GLU A 73 -1.76 -1.48 10.31
CA GLU A 73 -1.84 -2.83 9.73
C GLU A 73 -0.68 -3.75 10.15
N ASN A 74 0.25 -3.28 10.98
CA ASN A 74 1.50 -3.97 11.32
C ASN A 74 2.31 -4.37 10.07
N GLY A 75 2.19 -3.58 9.01
CA GLY A 75 2.92 -3.71 7.76
C GLY A 75 4.32 -3.08 7.85
N ILE A 76 5.20 -3.48 6.94
CA ILE A 76 6.54 -2.90 6.80
C ILE A 76 6.44 -1.53 6.11
N ASP A 77 5.53 -1.42 5.14
CA ASP A 77 5.31 -0.22 4.33
C ASP A 77 3.88 -0.21 3.77
N ALA A 78 3.45 0.94 3.24
CA ALA A 78 2.18 1.11 2.54
C ALA A 78 2.34 2.11 1.40
N LEU A 79 1.47 2.00 0.40
CA LEU A 79 1.41 2.92 -0.73
C LEU A 79 0.01 3.48 -0.89
N ALA A 80 -0.12 4.80 -0.93
CA ALA A 80 -1.40 5.47 -1.14
C ALA A 80 -1.63 5.79 -2.61
N PHE A 81 -2.84 5.49 -3.09
CA PHE A 81 -3.27 5.70 -4.47
C PHE A 81 -4.49 6.61 -4.55
N SER A 82 -4.72 7.18 -5.71
CA SER A 82 -5.88 8.05 -5.98
C SER A 82 -7.21 7.30 -6.00
N SER A 83 -7.20 5.97 -6.10
CA SER A 83 -8.39 5.12 -6.04
C SER A 83 -8.02 3.67 -5.70
N GLY A 84 -8.99 2.89 -5.18
CA GLY A 84 -8.82 1.45 -4.96
C GLY A 84 -8.45 0.71 -6.25
N MET A 85 -9.05 1.07 -7.40
CA MET A 85 -8.69 0.44 -8.67
C MET A 85 -7.25 0.73 -9.10
N ALA A 86 -6.69 1.89 -8.76
CA ALA A 86 -5.28 2.17 -9.00
C ALA A 86 -4.37 1.27 -8.14
N ALA A 87 -4.75 1.05 -6.87
CA ALA A 87 -4.04 0.14 -5.98
C ALA A 87 -4.10 -1.31 -6.49
N ILE A 88 -5.29 -1.80 -6.87
CA ILE A 88 -5.47 -3.15 -7.43
C ILE A 88 -4.68 -3.31 -8.73
N THR A 89 -4.67 -2.30 -9.60
CA THR A 89 -3.89 -2.35 -10.85
C THR A 89 -2.40 -2.47 -10.57
N LEU A 90 -1.85 -1.71 -9.61
CA LEU A 90 -0.44 -1.85 -9.25
C LEU A 90 -0.15 -3.23 -8.65
N MET A 91 -1.05 -3.77 -7.82
CA MET A 91 -0.88 -5.12 -7.27
C MET A 91 -0.75 -6.17 -8.39
N MET A 92 -1.47 -6.01 -9.51
CA MET A 92 -1.36 -6.92 -10.65
C MET A 92 0.00 -6.88 -11.36
N GLU A 93 0.78 -5.80 -11.21
CA GLU A 93 2.17 -5.72 -11.72
C GLU A 93 3.16 -6.65 -11.00
N LEU A 94 2.75 -7.24 -9.86
CA LEU A 94 3.55 -8.27 -9.18
C LEU A 94 3.56 -9.60 -9.94
N PHE A 95 2.64 -9.80 -10.89
CA PHE A 95 2.46 -11.03 -11.62
C PHE A 95 2.90 -10.89 -13.08
N LYS A 96 3.35 -11.98 -13.65
CA LYS A 96 3.83 -12.07 -15.03
C LYS A 96 2.99 -13.05 -15.85
N PRO A 97 3.06 -12.98 -17.19
CA PRO A 97 2.38 -13.93 -18.05
C PRO A 97 2.66 -15.38 -17.66
N GLY A 98 1.59 -16.17 -17.54
CA GLY A 98 1.64 -17.57 -17.10
C GLY A 98 1.47 -17.76 -15.58
N ASP A 99 1.47 -16.70 -14.78
CA ASP A 99 1.11 -16.81 -13.37
C ASP A 99 -0.41 -17.02 -13.22
N HIS A 100 -0.79 -17.84 -12.25
CA HIS A 100 -2.18 -18.14 -11.92
C HIS A 100 -2.59 -17.53 -10.59
N LEU A 101 -3.78 -16.93 -10.56
CA LEU A 101 -4.43 -16.40 -9.38
C LEU A 101 -5.78 -17.10 -9.16
N ILE A 102 -6.05 -17.45 -7.92
CA ILE A 102 -7.40 -17.82 -7.48
C ILE A 102 -8.06 -16.53 -7.00
N VAL A 103 -9.25 -16.23 -7.52
CA VAL A 103 -9.99 -15.03 -7.16
C VAL A 103 -11.38 -15.41 -6.62
N ASP A 104 -11.86 -14.70 -5.62
CA ASP A 104 -13.22 -14.94 -5.13
C ASP A 104 -14.24 -14.70 -6.25
N ALA A 105 -15.29 -15.48 -6.25
CA ALA A 105 -16.39 -15.35 -7.23
C ALA A 105 -17.23 -14.09 -6.96
N ASP A 106 -17.24 -13.58 -5.73
CA ASP A 106 -17.95 -12.36 -5.32
C ASP A 106 -16.96 -11.22 -5.07
N LEU A 107 -16.60 -10.51 -6.14
CA LEU A 107 -15.68 -9.38 -6.13
C LEU A 107 -16.36 -8.10 -6.62
N TYR A 108 -15.76 -6.97 -6.28
CA TYR A 108 -16.14 -5.69 -6.87
C TYR A 108 -16.10 -5.75 -8.41
N GLY A 109 -17.15 -5.23 -9.04
CA GLY A 109 -17.27 -5.30 -10.50
C GLY A 109 -16.14 -4.63 -11.29
N GLY A 110 -15.40 -3.70 -10.66
CA GLY A 110 -14.17 -3.10 -11.22
C GLY A 110 -13.03 -4.11 -11.27
N SER A 111 -12.83 -4.89 -10.21
CA SER A 111 -11.82 -5.95 -10.13
C SER A 111 -12.08 -7.03 -11.17
N ILE A 112 -13.34 -7.50 -11.28
CA ILE A 112 -13.74 -8.47 -12.30
C ILE A 112 -13.42 -7.96 -13.73
N ARG A 113 -13.75 -6.69 -14.02
CA ARG A 113 -13.45 -6.10 -15.33
C ARG A 113 -11.95 -6.00 -15.60
N LEU A 114 -11.16 -5.60 -14.59
CA LEU A 114 -9.71 -5.54 -14.71
C LEU A 114 -9.14 -6.92 -15.03
N PHE A 115 -9.54 -7.96 -14.30
CA PHE A 115 -9.05 -9.31 -14.48
C PHE A 115 -9.42 -9.86 -15.86
N ASN A 116 -10.70 -9.81 -16.25
CA ASN A 116 -11.19 -10.38 -17.49
C ASN A 116 -10.75 -9.61 -18.76
N HIS A 117 -10.58 -8.29 -18.68
CA HIS A 117 -10.34 -7.49 -19.87
C HIS A 117 -8.91 -6.98 -20.03
N VAL A 118 -8.15 -6.91 -18.94
CA VAL A 118 -6.77 -6.42 -18.95
C VAL A 118 -5.80 -7.52 -18.59
N SER A 119 -5.94 -8.10 -17.39
CA SER A 119 -4.96 -9.04 -16.85
C SER A 119 -4.92 -10.35 -17.63
N GLU A 120 -6.07 -10.88 -18.05
CA GLU A 120 -6.16 -12.07 -18.92
C GLU A 120 -5.47 -11.85 -20.27
N LYS A 121 -5.66 -10.66 -20.89
CA LYS A 121 -4.94 -10.30 -22.12
C LYS A 121 -3.43 -10.20 -21.94
N ASN A 122 -2.99 -9.87 -20.72
CA ASN A 122 -1.57 -9.83 -20.34
C ASN A 122 -1.03 -11.21 -19.95
N GLY A 123 -1.82 -12.27 -20.14
CA GLY A 123 -1.42 -13.66 -19.94
C GLY A 123 -1.47 -14.13 -18.49
N ILE A 124 -2.15 -13.43 -17.60
CA ILE A 124 -2.43 -13.90 -16.24
C ILE A 124 -3.61 -14.85 -16.28
N GLU A 125 -3.49 -16.01 -15.64
CA GLU A 125 -4.54 -17.01 -15.54
C GLU A 125 -5.37 -16.84 -14.27
N PHE A 126 -6.68 -17.08 -14.35
CA PHE A 126 -7.58 -16.95 -13.20
C PHE A 126 -8.43 -18.19 -12.99
N SER A 127 -8.66 -18.56 -11.72
CA SER A 127 -9.75 -19.43 -11.29
C SER A 127 -10.68 -18.65 -10.36
N SER A 128 -11.93 -18.46 -10.79
CA SER A 128 -12.97 -17.85 -9.95
C SER A 128 -13.60 -18.95 -9.10
N VAL A 129 -13.57 -18.77 -7.76
CA VAL A 129 -13.95 -19.78 -6.78
C VAL A 129 -14.79 -19.11 -5.70
N ASP A 130 -15.92 -19.69 -5.32
CA ASP A 130 -16.67 -19.25 -4.14
C ASP A 130 -15.87 -19.64 -2.87
N CYS A 131 -15.02 -18.72 -2.40
CA CYS A 131 -14.11 -18.98 -1.29
C CYS A 131 -14.82 -19.29 0.03
N HIS A 132 -16.11 -18.98 0.15
CA HIS A 132 -16.93 -19.32 1.33
C HIS A 132 -17.44 -20.76 1.31
N LYS A 133 -17.63 -21.35 0.13
CA LYS A 133 -18.29 -22.65 -0.03
C LYS A 133 -17.37 -23.75 -0.53
N GLU A 134 -16.32 -23.37 -1.27
CA GLU A 134 -15.46 -24.32 -1.95
C GLU A 134 -14.10 -24.47 -1.25
N ASN A 135 -13.47 -25.61 -1.44
CA ASN A 135 -12.11 -25.82 -0.95
C ASN A 135 -11.11 -25.15 -1.90
N VAL A 136 -10.67 -23.95 -1.55
CA VAL A 136 -9.69 -23.17 -2.32
C VAL A 136 -8.42 -23.97 -2.65
N ALA A 137 -7.97 -24.84 -1.74
CA ALA A 137 -6.77 -25.65 -1.96
C ALA A 137 -6.89 -26.61 -3.16
N ALA A 138 -8.11 -27.01 -3.54
CA ALA A 138 -8.32 -27.85 -4.72
C ALA A 138 -8.02 -27.14 -6.08
N TYR A 139 -7.97 -25.81 -6.06
CA TYR A 139 -7.69 -24.98 -7.24
C TYR A 139 -6.22 -24.54 -7.35
N ILE A 140 -5.39 -24.87 -6.37
CA ILE A 140 -3.96 -24.53 -6.39
C ILE A 140 -3.26 -25.36 -7.48
N ARG A 141 -2.53 -24.67 -8.34
CA ARG A 141 -1.70 -25.21 -9.43
C ARG A 141 -0.23 -24.89 -9.15
N GLU A 142 0.67 -25.52 -9.90
CA GLU A 142 2.11 -25.26 -9.81
C GLU A 142 2.45 -23.77 -10.06
N ASN A 143 1.72 -23.11 -10.97
CA ASN A 143 1.87 -21.71 -11.32
C ASN A 143 1.00 -20.76 -10.48
N THR A 144 0.29 -21.24 -9.45
CA THR A 144 -0.51 -20.37 -8.56
C THR A 144 0.41 -19.48 -7.70
N LYS A 145 0.20 -18.17 -7.75
CA LYS A 145 1.00 -17.18 -7.03
C LYS A 145 0.23 -16.49 -5.91
N ALA A 146 -1.08 -16.35 -6.05
CA ALA A 146 -1.88 -15.65 -5.06
C ALA A 146 -3.32 -16.17 -5.00
N VAL A 147 -3.95 -15.87 -3.86
CA VAL A 147 -5.40 -15.92 -3.68
C VAL A 147 -5.85 -14.48 -3.42
N TYR A 148 -6.80 -13.98 -4.21
CA TYR A 148 -7.34 -12.64 -4.12
C TYR A 148 -8.78 -12.68 -3.64
N ILE A 149 -9.05 -11.99 -2.53
CA ILE A 149 -10.36 -11.86 -1.91
C ILE A 149 -10.66 -10.39 -1.62
N GLU A 150 -11.92 -10.02 -1.63
CA GLU A 150 -12.42 -8.74 -1.15
C GLU A 150 -13.47 -8.99 -0.05
N THR A 151 -13.42 -8.22 1.04
CA THR A 151 -14.31 -8.36 2.21
C THR A 151 -15.17 -7.12 2.39
#